data_f9182d1daf1e4ee377d3300ba4d4d529
#
_entry.id   f9182d1daf1e4ee377d3300ba4d4d529
#
_cell.length_a   1.000
_cell.length_b   1.000
_cell.length_c   1.000
_cell.angle_alpha   90.00
_cell.angle_beta   90.00
_cell.angle_gamma   90.00
#
_symmetry.space_group_name_H-M   'P 1'
#
loop_
_entity.id
_entity.type
_entity.pdbx_description
1 polymer ?
#
loop_
_entity_poly.entity_id
_entity_poly.type
_entity_poly.pdbx_seq_one_letter_code
_entity_poly.pdbx_strand_id
1 'polypeptide(L)'
;DIGLQEVCEEALAAHIESINEERARIIAEAEMYGTESTEMISGGALCVVKVDTGEPLALVSYPTYDAATMLDNYETLVADENAPLYNRALMGVYAPGSTFKPCTATALLAEGIISPTRTLKTEGQFTKYIDDGYAPECWIYSTYKYTHGEINVVQAITYSCNYFFYYFGDELGIDKMAYYAKLYGLGEHTGIELPEVTGQMSTQSFKEQYTGISWFQGDTLQSAIGQSFTEFTPLQMAEYCAAIANGGTRHSASILKEVRSYDYSKTLFQRETEVLSKLDIDPEIFGYIQYGMYGVLYDA
;
A
#
# COMPACT_ATOMS: atom_id res chain seq x y z
N ASP A 1 18.27 9.20 7.42
CA ASP A 1 19.02 10.34 6.87
C ASP A 1 18.26 11.63 7.23
N ILE A 2 18.83 12.48 8.10
CA ILE A 2 18.10 13.66 8.64
C ILE A 2 17.74 14.66 7.53
N GLY A 3 18.64 14.92 6.58
CA GLY A 3 18.36 15.86 5.51
C GLY A 3 17.24 15.37 4.57
N LEU A 4 17.18 14.05 4.33
CA LEU A 4 16.07 13.46 3.58
C LEU A 4 14.76 13.50 4.38
N GLN A 5 14.83 13.26 5.71
CA GLN A 5 13.68 13.34 6.60
C GLN A 5 13.04 14.73 6.56
N GLU A 6 13.85 15.80 6.69
CA GLU A 6 13.38 17.19 6.64
C GLU A 6 12.72 17.52 5.30
N VAL A 7 13.35 17.17 4.18
CA VAL A 7 12.78 17.38 2.85
C VAL A 7 11.46 16.64 2.66
N CYS A 8 11.36 15.41 3.18
CA CYS A 8 10.13 14.61 3.08
C CYS A 8 9.01 15.17 3.97
N GLU A 9 9.33 15.73 5.15
CA GLU A 9 8.36 16.39 6.02
C GLU A 9 7.80 17.65 5.36
N GLU A 10 8.65 18.51 4.81
CA GLU A 10 8.24 19.69 4.07
C GLU A 10 7.39 19.34 2.84
N ALA A 11 7.80 18.34 2.08
CA ALA A 11 7.09 17.92 0.87
C ALA A 11 5.70 17.35 1.19
N LEU A 12 5.59 16.52 2.24
CA LEU A 12 4.31 15.95 2.64
C LEU A 12 3.35 17.05 3.15
N ALA A 13 3.84 17.97 3.98
CA ALA A 13 3.05 19.08 4.50
C ALA A 13 2.52 19.96 3.35
N ALA A 14 3.40 20.38 2.44
CA ALA A 14 3.03 21.22 1.30
C ALA A 14 2.02 20.52 0.36
N HIS A 15 2.18 19.20 0.17
CA HIS A 15 1.25 18.45 -0.67
C HIS A 15 -0.14 18.32 -0.02
N ILE A 16 -0.21 18.04 1.29
CA ILE A 16 -1.49 18.00 2.02
C ILE A 16 -2.18 19.37 1.98
N GLU A 17 -1.43 20.47 2.16
CA GLU A 17 -1.96 21.83 2.04
C GLU A 17 -2.57 22.09 0.66
N SER A 18 -1.84 21.74 -0.41
CA SER A 18 -2.33 21.89 -1.78
C SER A 18 -3.60 21.07 -2.06
N ILE A 19 -3.69 19.84 -1.55
CA ILE A 19 -4.90 19.04 -1.66
C ILE A 19 -6.05 19.67 -0.89
N ASN A 20 -5.79 20.20 0.29
CA ASN A 20 -6.80 20.84 1.12
C ASN A 20 -7.32 22.14 0.52
N GLU A 21 -6.51 22.89 -0.19
CA GLU A 21 -6.97 24.04 -0.96
C GLU A 21 -7.99 23.65 -2.04
N GLU A 22 -7.74 22.55 -2.76
CA GLU A 22 -8.68 22.03 -3.76
C GLU A 22 -9.95 21.47 -3.12
N ARG A 23 -9.82 20.72 -2.03
CA ARG A 23 -10.97 20.19 -1.28
C ARG A 23 -11.85 21.29 -0.71
N ALA A 24 -11.27 22.41 -0.24
CA ALA A 24 -12.03 23.56 0.21
C ALA A 24 -12.92 24.15 -0.91
N ARG A 25 -12.45 24.16 -2.15
CA ARG A 25 -13.27 24.57 -3.32
C ARG A 25 -14.42 23.59 -3.55
N ILE A 26 -14.13 22.27 -3.54
CA ILE A 26 -15.16 21.23 -3.70
C ILE A 26 -16.23 21.32 -2.60
N ILE A 27 -15.83 21.55 -1.35
CA ILE A 27 -16.74 21.72 -0.21
C ILE A 27 -17.64 22.93 -0.44
N ALA A 28 -17.07 24.07 -0.83
CA ALA A 28 -17.84 25.29 -1.09
C ALA A 28 -18.82 25.13 -2.27
N GLU A 29 -18.43 24.43 -3.32
CA GLU A 29 -19.32 24.09 -4.44
C GLU A 29 -20.43 23.14 -4.01
N ALA A 30 -20.10 22.10 -3.24
CA ALA A 30 -21.10 21.16 -2.70
C ALA A 30 -22.15 21.84 -1.83
N GLU A 31 -21.72 22.76 -0.97
CA GLU A 31 -22.63 23.59 -0.16
C GLU A 31 -23.56 24.46 -1.03
N MET A 32 -23.01 25.06 -2.10
CA MET A 32 -23.76 25.91 -3.01
C MET A 32 -24.84 25.15 -3.82
N TYR A 33 -24.52 23.94 -4.25
CA TYR A 33 -25.39 23.16 -5.14
C TYR A 33 -26.14 22.03 -4.44
N GLY A 34 -25.90 21.77 -3.14
CA GLY A 34 -26.52 20.71 -2.36
C GLY A 34 -26.12 19.30 -2.84
N THR A 35 -24.86 19.14 -3.27
CA THR A 35 -24.28 17.87 -3.74
C THR A 35 -23.46 17.20 -2.64
N GLU A 36 -22.97 15.98 -2.90
CA GLU A 36 -22.04 15.31 -1.99
C GLU A 36 -20.71 16.10 -1.87
N SER A 37 -20.21 16.18 -0.65
CA SER A 37 -18.99 16.88 -0.29
C SER A 37 -17.85 15.91 0.02
N THR A 38 -16.66 16.46 0.23
CA THR A 38 -15.47 15.73 0.71
C THR A 38 -15.03 16.29 2.06
N GLU A 39 -14.11 15.60 2.74
CA GLU A 39 -13.54 16.07 3.99
C GLU A 39 -12.11 16.59 3.77
N MET A 40 -11.65 17.50 4.63
CA MET A 40 -10.25 17.94 4.65
C MET A 40 -9.33 16.81 5.10
N ILE A 41 -8.12 16.76 4.55
CA ILE A 41 -7.09 15.82 5.02
C ILE A 41 -6.47 16.35 6.30
N SER A 42 -6.57 15.57 7.37
CA SER A 42 -6.00 15.90 8.68
C SER A 42 -4.68 15.18 8.98
N GLY A 43 -4.27 14.20 8.15
CA GLY A 43 -3.06 13.44 8.41
C GLY A 43 -2.54 12.71 7.20
N GLY A 44 -1.26 12.34 7.25
CA GLY A 44 -0.59 11.56 6.22
C GLY A 44 0.71 10.94 6.71
N ALA A 45 1.31 10.07 5.91
CA ALA A 45 2.62 9.52 6.16
C ALA A 45 3.40 9.33 4.86
N LEU A 46 4.74 9.37 4.98
CA LEU A 46 5.66 9.09 3.89
C LEU A 46 6.81 8.24 4.41
N CYS A 47 7.13 7.15 3.71
CA CYS A 47 8.23 6.26 4.05
C CYS A 47 9.18 6.15 2.87
N VAL A 48 10.48 6.27 3.13
CA VAL A 48 11.54 6.00 2.17
C VAL A 48 12.42 4.91 2.74
N VAL A 49 12.58 3.81 2.01
CA VAL A 49 13.43 2.69 2.39
C VAL A 49 14.51 2.42 1.35
N LYS A 50 15.66 1.94 1.79
CA LYS A 50 16.74 1.53 0.91
C LYS A 50 16.46 0.14 0.37
N VAL A 51 16.36 0.02 -0.95
CA VAL A 51 15.90 -1.19 -1.65
C VAL A 51 16.71 -2.45 -1.30
N ASP A 52 18.05 -2.31 -1.18
CA ASP A 52 18.96 -3.44 -0.99
C ASP A 52 19.07 -3.91 0.46
N THR A 53 18.62 -3.11 1.43
CA THR A 53 18.88 -3.38 2.86
C THR A 53 17.65 -3.26 3.76
N GLY A 54 16.53 -2.69 3.28
CA GLY A 54 15.35 -2.40 4.09
C GLY A 54 15.55 -1.26 5.11
N GLU A 55 16.69 -0.55 5.07
CA GLU A 55 16.95 0.57 6.00
C GLU A 55 15.96 1.72 5.74
N PRO A 56 15.14 2.14 6.72
CA PRO A 56 14.36 3.35 6.60
C PRO A 56 15.26 4.58 6.52
N LEU A 57 15.16 5.34 5.43
CA LEU A 57 15.88 6.58 5.20
C LEU A 57 15.09 7.80 5.66
N ALA A 58 13.76 7.74 5.56
CA ALA A 58 12.83 8.70 6.13
C ALA A 58 11.53 7.99 6.55
N LEU A 59 10.99 8.39 7.71
CA LEU A 59 9.69 7.96 8.25
C LEU A 59 8.96 9.22 8.73
N VAL A 60 7.99 9.66 7.95
CA VAL A 60 7.30 10.92 8.16
C VAL A 60 5.86 10.69 8.55
N SER A 61 5.39 11.43 9.55
CA SER A 61 3.98 11.54 9.92
C SER A 61 3.55 12.99 9.89
N TYR A 62 2.38 13.28 9.33
CA TYR A 62 1.77 14.61 9.34
C TYR A 62 0.44 14.56 10.11
N PRO A 63 0.10 15.57 10.95
CA PRO A 63 0.99 16.64 11.33
C PRO A 63 2.19 16.15 12.14
N THR A 64 3.28 16.89 12.11
CA THR A 64 4.49 16.64 12.90
C THR A 64 4.54 17.52 14.14
N TYR A 65 5.55 17.33 14.97
CA TYR A 65 5.82 18.15 16.16
C TYR A 65 7.33 18.42 16.28
N ASP A 66 7.67 19.51 16.95
CA ASP A 66 9.07 19.81 17.29
C ASP A 66 9.52 18.97 18.50
N ALA A 67 10.43 18.03 18.25
CA ALA A 67 10.97 17.16 19.28
C ALA A 67 11.72 17.93 20.40
N ALA A 68 12.30 19.12 20.10
CA ALA A 68 13.01 19.92 21.08
C ALA A 68 12.06 20.54 22.12
N THR A 69 10.83 20.84 21.74
CA THR A 69 9.82 21.48 22.59
C THR A 69 8.69 20.54 23.00
N MET A 70 8.76 19.25 22.60
CA MET A 70 7.69 18.27 22.80
C MET A 70 7.26 18.16 24.27
N LEU A 71 8.21 18.12 25.21
CA LEU A 71 7.90 17.99 26.64
C LEU A 71 7.18 19.21 27.20
N ASP A 72 7.51 20.40 26.74
CA ASP A 72 6.89 21.65 27.16
C ASP A 72 5.47 21.82 26.61
N ASN A 73 5.20 21.20 25.46
CA ASN A 73 3.93 21.27 24.75
C ASN A 73 3.11 19.97 24.83
N TYR A 74 3.51 19.00 25.66
CA TYR A 74 2.95 17.65 25.65
C TYR A 74 1.44 17.60 25.82
N GLU A 75 0.87 18.34 26.76
CA GLU A 75 -0.58 18.38 26.99
C GLU A 75 -1.35 18.92 25.78
N THR A 76 -0.80 19.92 25.09
CA THR A 76 -1.38 20.49 23.86
C THR A 76 -1.32 19.47 22.72
N LEU A 77 -0.18 18.78 22.56
CA LEU A 77 0.00 17.78 21.51
C LEU A 77 -0.92 16.55 21.71
N VAL A 78 -1.15 16.15 22.97
CA VAL A 78 -2.08 15.05 23.30
C VAL A 78 -3.55 15.46 23.06
N ALA A 79 -3.89 16.72 23.29
CA ALA A 79 -5.25 17.22 23.11
C ALA A 79 -5.60 17.59 21.66
N ASP A 80 -4.62 17.60 20.76
CA ASP A 80 -4.82 17.95 19.36
C ASP A 80 -5.57 16.81 18.63
N GLU A 81 -6.74 17.13 18.06
CA GLU A 81 -7.61 16.21 17.34
C GLU A 81 -6.91 15.57 16.11
N ASN A 82 -5.91 16.26 15.55
CA ASN A 82 -5.11 15.73 14.43
C ASN A 82 -4.01 14.76 14.88
N ALA A 83 -3.89 14.49 16.18
CA ALA A 83 -3.01 13.49 16.79
C ALA A 83 -1.56 13.54 16.24
N PRO A 84 -0.79 14.64 16.45
CA PRO A 84 0.58 14.77 15.95
C PRO A 84 1.56 13.74 16.55
N LEU A 85 1.27 13.24 17.76
CA LEU A 85 2.08 12.19 18.40
C LEU A 85 1.83 10.78 17.84
N TYR A 86 0.81 10.61 17.01
CA TYR A 86 0.51 9.30 16.40
C TYR A 86 1.43 9.02 15.22
N ASN A 87 2.29 8.02 15.34
CA ASN A 87 3.21 7.62 14.28
C ASN A 87 2.46 6.92 13.14
N ARG A 88 1.96 7.68 12.17
CA ARG A 88 1.17 7.16 11.05
C ARG A 88 1.98 6.25 10.12
N ALA A 89 3.30 6.42 10.05
CA ALA A 89 4.16 5.58 9.24
C ALA A 89 4.19 4.12 9.71
N LEU A 90 4.09 3.89 11.03
CA LEU A 90 4.24 2.59 11.68
C LEU A 90 2.92 2.06 12.28
N MET A 91 2.02 2.95 12.67
CA MET A 91 0.79 2.63 13.42
C MET A 91 -0.48 2.87 12.60
N GLY A 92 -0.44 3.73 11.58
CA GLY A 92 -1.56 3.98 10.69
C GLY A 92 -1.76 2.80 9.73
N VAL A 93 -3.00 2.29 9.61
CA VAL A 93 -3.35 1.25 8.65
C VAL A 93 -4.34 1.78 7.64
N TYR A 94 -4.08 1.52 6.37
CA TYR A 94 -4.85 2.07 5.27
C TYR A 94 -5.08 1.01 4.20
N ALA A 95 -6.25 1.05 3.56
CA ALA A 95 -6.52 0.21 2.41
C ALA A 95 -5.57 0.59 1.26
N PRO A 96 -4.73 -0.34 0.78
CA PRO A 96 -3.74 -0.03 -0.26
C PRO A 96 -4.39 0.29 -1.61
N GLY A 97 -5.61 -0.18 -1.85
CA GLY A 97 -6.27 -0.01 -3.13
C GLY A 97 -5.42 -0.56 -4.27
N SER A 98 -5.41 0.14 -5.40
CA SER A 98 -4.72 -0.29 -6.62
C SER A 98 -3.20 -0.51 -6.46
N THR A 99 -2.57 0.01 -5.42
CA THR A 99 -1.15 -0.26 -5.14
C THR A 99 -0.89 -1.71 -4.71
N PHE A 100 -1.95 -2.47 -4.39
CA PHE A 100 -1.87 -3.90 -4.12
C PHE A 100 -1.87 -4.77 -5.39
N LYS A 101 -2.33 -4.26 -6.53
CA LYS A 101 -2.44 -5.01 -7.80
C LYS A 101 -1.14 -5.67 -8.26
N PRO A 102 0.05 -5.09 -8.09
CA PRO A 102 1.32 -5.78 -8.36
C PRO A 102 1.49 -7.08 -7.54
N CYS A 103 1.03 -7.13 -6.29
CA CYS A 103 1.02 -8.37 -5.49
C CYS A 103 0.09 -9.43 -6.08
N THR A 104 -1.14 -9.06 -6.42
CA THR A 104 -2.10 -9.96 -7.10
C THR A 104 -1.54 -10.46 -8.43
N ALA A 105 -0.94 -9.57 -9.24
CA ALA A 105 -0.33 -9.93 -10.52
C ALA A 105 0.85 -10.90 -10.35
N THR A 106 1.70 -10.69 -9.33
CA THR A 106 2.77 -11.62 -8.98
C THR A 106 2.21 -13.01 -8.68
N ALA A 107 1.17 -13.09 -7.87
CA ALA A 107 0.52 -14.36 -7.53
C ALA A 107 -0.07 -15.04 -8.77
N LEU A 108 -0.74 -14.29 -9.64
CA LEU A 108 -1.33 -14.82 -10.89
C LEU A 108 -0.29 -15.43 -11.84
N LEU A 109 0.84 -14.75 -12.00
CA LEU A 109 1.94 -15.22 -12.84
C LEU A 109 2.67 -16.42 -12.21
N ALA A 110 2.98 -16.36 -10.93
CA ALA A 110 3.68 -17.41 -10.20
C ALA A 110 2.88 -18.71 -10.11
N GLU A 111 1.56 -18.61 -9.97
CA GLU A 111 0.65 -19.77 -9.96
C GLU A 111 0.31 -20.29 -11.38
N GLY A 112 0.82 -19.65 -12.43
CA GLY A 112 0.57 -20.04 -13.82
C GLY A 112 -0.89 -19.85 -14.27
N ILE A 113 -1.69 -19.09 -13.54
CA ILE A 113 -3.07 -18.77 -13.91
C ILE A 113 -3.09 -17.94 -15.19
N ILE A 114 -2.12 -17.04 -15.31
CA ILE A 114 -1.88 -16.27 -16.53
C ILE A 114 -0.42 -16.40 -16.98
N SER A 115 -0.19 -16.29 -18.29
CA SER A 115 1.13 -15.99 -18.83
C SER A 115 1.29 -14.48 -19.05
N PRO A 116 2.52 -13.94 -19.14
CA PRO A 116 2.73 -12.52 -19.40
C PRO A 116 2.08 -12.01 -20.69
N THR A 117 1.87 -12.91 -21.66
CA THR A 117 1.28 -12.59 -22.97
C THR A 117 -0.20 -12.90 -23.07
N ARG A 118 -0.79 -13.56 -22.06
CA ARG A 118 -2.23 -13.84 -22.04
C ARG A 118 -3.01 -12.54 -21.96
N THR A 119 -3.88 -12.30 -22.93
CA THR A 119 -4.78 -11.15 -22.96
C THR A 119 -6.16 -11.50 -22.43
N LEU A 120 -6.85 -10.49 -21.91
CA LEU A 120 -8.27 -10.52 -21.54
C LEU A 120 -8.97 -9.33 -22.20
N LYS A 121 -10.07 -9.59 -22.91
CA LYS A 121 -10.97 -8.56 -23.36
C LYS A 121 -11.80 -8.07 -22.19
N THR A 122 -11.62 -6.82 -21.79
CA THR A 122 -12.36 -6.23 -20.67
C THR A 122 -13.74 -5.76 -21.09
N GLU A 123 -14.75 -6.07 -20.28
CA GLU A 123 -16.16 -5.71 -20.57
C GLU A 123 -16.65 -4.55 -19.70
N GLY A 124 -15.78 -4.01 -18.84
CA GLY A 124 -16.08 -2.87 -17.97
C GLY A 124 -16.77 -3.26 -16.67
N GLN A 125 -17.80 -4.10 -16.70
CA GLN A 125 -18.50 -4.60 -15.52
C GLN A 125 -18.31 -6.11 -15.39
N PHE A 126 -17.91 -6.59 -14.20
CA PHE A 126 -17.76 -8.00 -13.91
C PHE A 126 -19.08 -8.60 -13.45
N THR A 127 -19.74 -9.37 -14.33
CA THR A 127 -21.14 -9.79 -14.15
C THR A 127 -21.33 -11.23 -13.67
N LYS A 128 -20.23 -11.96 -13.36
CA LYS A 128 -20.30 -13.36 -12.93
C LYS A 128 -21.24 -13.59 -11.73
N TYR A 129 -21.37 -12.63 -10.84
CA TYR A 129 -22.18 -12.70 -9.62
C TYR A 129 -23.37 -11.72 -9.64
N ILE A 130 -23.85 -11.36 -10.84
CA ILE A 130 -24.97 -10.41 -11.00
C ILE A 130 -26.26 -10.96 -10.42
N ASP A 131 -26.49 -12.27 -10.52
CA ASP A 131 -27.67 -12.94 -9.96
C ASP A 131 -27.66 -12.95 -8.42
N ASP A 132 -26.48 -12.82 -7.81
CA ASP A 132 -26.28 -12.65 -6.37
C ASP A 132 -26.34 -11.17 -5.95
N GLY A 133 -26.67 -10.27 -6.86
CA GLY A 133 -26.76 -8.83 -6.63
C GLY A 133 -25.41 -8.09 -6.62
N TYR A 134 -24.34 -8.72 -7.13
CA TYR A 134 -23.01 -8.12 -7.12
C TYR A 134 -22.35 -8.14 -8.50
N ALA A 135 -22.13 -6.94 -9.05
CA ALA A 135 -21.51 -6.77 -10.37
C ALA A 135 -20.63 -5.48 -10.38
N PRO A 136 -19.39 -5.56 -9.86
CA PRO A 136 -18.54 -4.38 -9.74
C PRO A 136 -18.05 -3.88 -11.09
N GLU A 137 -17.93 -2.56 -11.20
CA GLU A 137 -17.46 -1.88 -12.40
C GLU A 137 -15.97 -1.52 -12.31
N CYS A 138 -15.28 -1.56 -13.45
CA CYS A 138 -13.97 -0.97 -13.60
C CYS A 138 -14.09 0.56 -13.55
N TRP A 139 -13.10 1.26 -12.98
CA TRP A 139 -13.13 2.71 -12.79
C TRP A 139 -13.38 3.48 -14.11
N ILE A 140 -12.74 3.06 -15.21
CA ILE A 140 -12.93 3.71 -16.51
C ILE A 140 -14.37 3.54 -17.02
N TYR A 141 -14.98 2.38 -16.76
CA TYR A 141 -16.35 2.12 -17.16
C TYR A 141 -17.37 2.88 -16.31
N SER A 142 -17.16 2.96 -15.00
CA SER A 142 -18.04 3.74 -14.12
C SER A 142 -18.01 5.23 -14.47
N THR A 143 -16.83 5.78 -14.82
CA THR A 143 -16.64 7.19 -15.10
C THR A 143 -17.01 7.58 -16.54
N TYR A 144 -16.55 6.81 -17.54
CA TYR A 144 -16.61 7.21 -18.96
C TYR A 144 -17.41 6.25 -19.83
N LYS A 145 -17.88 5.10 -19.29
CA LYS A 145 -18.53 4.03 -20.04
C LYS A 145 -17.67 3.42 -21.17
N TYR A 146 -16.34 3.50 -21.03
CA TYR A 146 -15.37 2.85 -21.89
C TYR A 146 -14.79 1.60 -21.21
N THR A 147 -14.09 0.76 -21.96
CA THR A 147 -13.31 -0.37 -21.45
C THR A 147 -11.84 -0.20 -21.83
N HIS A 148 -10.95 -0.93 -21.12
CA HIS A 148 -9.53 -0.95 -21.51
C HIS A 148 -9.25 -1.81 -22.75
N GLY A 149 -10.28 -2.43 -23.35
CA GLY A 149 -10.12 -3.30 -24.51
C GLY A 149 -9.48 -4.63 -24.17
N GLU A 150 -8.65 -5.13 -25.08
CA GLU A 150 -7.92 -6.39 -24.89
C GLU A 150 -6.52 -6.10 -24.33
N ILE A 151 -6.27 -6.50 -23.08
CA ILE A 151 -5.05 -6.14 -22.35
C ILE A 151 -4.43 -7.38 -21.68
N ASN A 152 -3.11 -7.39 -21.53
CA ASN A 152 -2.34 -8.34 -20.74
C ASN A 152 -2.07 -7.80 -19.31
N VAL A 153 -1.35 -8.56 -18.48
CA VAL A 153 -1.08 -8.22 -17.09
C VAL A 153 -0.27 -6.93 -16.94
N VAL A 154 0.71 -6.68 -17.81
CA VAL A 154 1.51 -5.45 -17.80
C VAL A 154 0.60 -4.23 -17.99
N GLN A 155 -0.22 -4.26 -19.05
CA GLN A 155 -1.19 -3.21 -19.35
C GLN A 155 -2.26 -3.08 -18.25
N ALA A 156 -2.66 -4.20 -17.62
CA ALA A 156 -3.62 -4.18 -16.53
C ALA A 156 -3.08 -3.47 -15.28
N ILE A 157 -1.78 -3.57 -15.00
CA ILE A 157 -1.11 -2.78 -13.96
C ILE A 157 -1.02 -1.32 -14.41
N THR A 158 -0.50 -1.05 -15.61
CA THR A 158 -0.35 0.29 -16.20
C THR A 158 -1.64 1.10 -16.13
N TYR A 159 -2.74 0.54 -16.61
CA TYR A 159 -4.04 1.23 -16.65
C TYR A 159 -4.86 1.04 -15.36
N SER A 160 -4.30 0.38 -14.37
CA SER A 160 -5.01 0.07 -13.11
C SER A 160 -6.39 -0.57 -13.35
N CYS A 161 -6.49 -1.54 -14.25
CA CYS A 161 -7.74 -2.13 -14.69
C CYS A 161 -8.36 -3.02 -13.61
N ASN A 162 -9.44 -2.58 -12.94
CA ASN A 162 -10.12 -3.39 -11.93
C ASN A 162 -10.73 -4.67 -12.53
N TYR A 163 -11.32 -4.59 -13.73
CA TYR A 163 -11.97 -5.75 -14.36
C TYR A 163 -11.01 -6.92 -14.54
N PHE A 164 -9.76 -6.67 -14.99
CA PHE A 164 -8.74 -7.69 -15.14
C PHE A 164 -8.45 -8.41 -13.82
N PHE A 165 -8.30 -7.63 -12.75
CA PHE A 165 -8.01 -8.16 -11.42
C PHE A 165 -9.22 -8.82 -10.76
N TYR A 166 -10.45 -8.39 -11.06
CA TYR A 166 -11.65 -9.11 -10.64
C TYR A 166 -11.70 -10.49 -11.30
N TYR A 167 -11.51 -10.55 -12.63
CA TYR A 167 -11.62 -11.76 -13.40
C TYR A 167 -10.60 -12.83 -12.94
N PHE A 168 -9.34 -12.49 -12.93
CA PHE A 168 -8.28 -13.43 -12.56
C PHE A 168 -8.09 -13.57 -11.04
N GLY A 169 -8.40 -12.55 -10.26
CA GLY A 169 -8.39 -12.63 -8.80
C GLY A 169 -9.45 -13.58 -8.25
N ASP A 170 -10.61 -13.66 -8.92
CA ASP A 170 -11.63 -14.65 -8.62
C ASP A 170 -11.14 -16.09 -8.89
N GLU A 171 -10.39 -16.31 -9.98
CA GLU A 171 -9.77 -17.59 -10.31
C GLU A 171 -8.62 -17.93 -9.33
N LEU A 172 -7.84 -16.96 -8.89
CA LEU A 172 -6.74 -17.12 -7.93
C LEU A 172 -7.24 -17.52 -6.54
N GLY A 173 -8.29 -16.84 -6.07
CA GLY A 173 -8.84 -17.02 -4.74
C GLY A 173 -8.04 -16.30 -3.63
N ILE A 174 -8.75 -16.07 -2.50
CA ILE A 174 -8.21 -15.24 -1.41
C ILE A 174 -7.00 -15.87 -0.70
N ASP A 175 -6.97 -17.20 -0.55
CA ASP A 175 -5.90 -17.87 0.19
C ASP A 175 -4.54 -17.70 -0.49
N LYS A 176 -4.50 -17.79 -1.84
CA LYS A 176 -3.27 -17.54 -2.60
C LYS A 176 -2.88 -16.08 -2.57
N MET A 177 -3.83 -15.15 -2.70
CA MET A 177 -3.55 -13.71 -2.54
C MET A 177 -2.92 -13.42 -1.17
N ALA A 178 -3.49 -13.96 -0.10
CA ALA A 178 -2.97 -13.79 1.27
C ALA A 178 -1.57 -14.41 1.43
N TYR A 179 -1.32 -15.56 0.82
CA TYR A 179 0.00 -16.20 0.84
C TYR A 179 1.08 -15.31 0.22
N TYR A 180 0.83 -14.74 -0.99
CA TYR A 180 1.80 -13.85 -1.64
C TYR A 180 1.93 -12.50 -0.93
N ALA A 181 0.84 -11.95 -0.39
CA ALA A 181 0.87 -10.75 0.46
C ALA A 181 1.80 -10.96 1.66
N LYS A 182 1.68 -12.10 2.34
CA LYS A 182 2.55 -12.47 3.46
C LYS A 182 4.02 -12.61 3.06
N LEU A 183 4.33 -13.20 1.90
CA LEU A 183 5.70 -13.29 1.39
C LEU A 183 6.31 -11.90 1.13
N TYR A 184 5.50 -10.93 0.72
CA TYR A 184 5.90 -9.54 0.59
C TYR A 184 5.95 -8.78 1.93
N GLY A 185 5.52 -9.41 3.04
CA GLY A 185 5.49 -8.80 4.37
C GLY A 185 4.25 -7.97 4.67
N LEU A 186 3.26 -8.01 3.79
CA LEU A 186 1.99 -7.34 4.01
C LEU A 186 1.18 -8.12 5.06
N GLY A 187 0.85 -7.45 6.16
CA GLY A 187 0.25 -8.09 7.34
C GLY A 187 1.24 -8.72 8.33
N GLU A 188 2.54 -8.49 8.17
CA GLU A 188 3.61 -9.01 9.03
C GLU A 188 4.43 -7.86 9.64
N HIS A 189 5.12 -8.12 10.75
CA HIS A 189 6.07 -7.16 11.32
C HIS A 189 7.20 -6.85 10.35
N THR A 190 7.61 -5.58 10.29
CA THR A 190 8.73 -5.13 9.44
C THR A 190 10.09 -5.43 10.08
N GLY A 191 10.11 -5.65 11.39
CA GLY A 191 11.32 -5.88 12.18
C GLY A 191 11.97 -4.60 12.70
N ILE A 192 11.33 -3.44 12.51
CA ILE A 192 11.82 -2.18 13.07
C ILE A 192 11.77 -2.22 14.61
N GLU A 193 12.76 -1.57 15.26
CA GLU A 193 12.89 -1.55 16.73
C GLU A 193 11.87 -0.64 17.43
N LEU A 194 11.02 0.05 16.68
CA LEU A 194 9.95 0.91 17.19
C LEU A 194 8.63 0.15 17.29
N PRO A 195 7.70 0.60 18.14
CA PRO A 195 6.34 0.06 18.15
C PRO A 195 5.68 0.19 16.77
N GLU A 196 5.16 -0.92 16.26
CA GLU A 196 4.48 -1.00 14.98
C GLU A 196 3.24 -1.89 15.07
N VAL A 197 2.29 -1.68 14.13
CA VAL A 197 1.17 -2.59 13.90
C VAL A 197 1.36 -3.33 12.57
N THR A 198 0.81 -4.52 12.47
CA THR A 198 0.99 -5.35 11.26
C THR A 198 -0.01 -5.03 10.15
N GLY A 199 -1.10 -4.32 10.47
CA GLY A 199 -2.22 -4.32 9.53
C GLY A 199 -2.77 -5.74 9.29
N GLN A 200 -3.44 -5.95 8.17
CA GLN A 200 -4.06 -7.25 7.88
C GLN A 200 -4.37 -7.42 6.41
N MET A 201 -4.28 -8.66 5.92
CA MET A 201 -4.86 -9.08 4.66
C MET A 201 -6.29 -9.57 4.89
N SER A 202 -7.23 -9.18 4.03
CA SER A 202 -8.57 -9.77 4.02
C SER A 202 -8.47 -11.29 3.90
N THR A 203 -9.10 -12.01 4.82
CA THR A 203 -9.27 -13.46 4.78
C THR A 203 -10.66 -13.82 5.28
N GLN A 204 -11.13 -15.01 4.91
CA GLN A 204 -12.41 -15.51 5.40
C GLN A 204 -12.45 -15.53 6.93
N SER A 205 -11.42 -16.11 7.57
CA SER A 205 -11.33 -16.21 9.02
C SER A 205 -11.32 -14.85 9.71
N PHE A 206 -10.59 -13.87 9.16
CA PHE A 206 -10.56 -12.52 9.70
C PHE A 206 -11.96 -11.86 9.64
N LYS A 207 -12.60 -11.87 8.45
CA LYS A 207 -13.92 -11.26 8.27
C LYS A 207 -14.95 -11.87 9.22
N GLU A 208 -15.03 -13.20 9.28
CA GLU A 208 -16.00 -13.90 10.13
C GLU A 208 -15.76 -13.59 11.62
N GLN A 209 -14.50 -13.56 12.06
CA GLN A 209 -14.16 -13.23 13.44
C GLN A 209 -14.45 -11.76 13.79
N TYR A 210 -14.15 -10.83 12.87
CA TYR A 210 -14.27 -9.40 13.13
C TYR A 210 -15.71 -8.88 13.00
N THR A 211 -16.46 -9.39 11.99
CA THR A 211 -17.80 -8.89 11.67
C THR A 211 -18.92 -9.85 12.02
N GLY A 212 -18.64 -11.13 12.23
CA GLY A 212 -19.65 -12.20 12.34
C GLY A 212 -20.36 -12.53 11.04
N ILE A 213 -19.92 -11.97 9.90
CA ILE A 213 -20.52 -12.13 8.58
C ILE A 213 -19.67 -13.08 7.75
N SER A 214 -20.31 -14.08 7.13
CA SER A 214 -19.63 -15.03 6.25
C SER A 214 -19.01 -14.36 5.04
N TRP A 215 -17.93 -14.97 4.54
CA TRP A 215 -17.29 -14.55 3.29
C TRP A 215 -18.21 -14.74 2.08
N PHE A 216 -18.22 -13.79 1.16
CA PHE A 216 -18.88 -13.93 -0.12
C PHE A 216 -17.92 -13.56 -1.27
N GLN A 217 -18.26 -13.94 -2.50
CA GLN A 217 -17.34 -13.79 -3.63
C GLN A 217 -16.89 -12.34 -3.90
N GLY A 218 -17.76 -11.38 -3.62
CA GLY A 218 -17.43 -9.97 -3.71
C GLY A 218 -16.24 -9.54 -2.85
N ASP A 219 -16.04 -10.18 -1.69
CA ASP A 219 -14.86 -9.91 -0.83
C ASP A 219 -13.57 -10.32 -1.54
N THR A 220 -13.55 -11.46 -2.25
CA THR A 220 -12.40 -11.89 -3.04
C THR A 220 -12.08 -10.90 -4.14
N LEU A 221 -13.10 -10.42 -4.87
CA LEU A 221 -12.92 -9.44 -5.94
C LEU A 221 -12.35 -8.12 -5.41
N GLN A 222 -12.90 -7.62 -4.31
CA GLN A 222 -12.41 -6.39 -3.70
C GLN A 222 -11.00 -6.55 -3.14
N SER A 223 -10.69 -7.69 -2.52
CA SER A 223 -9.34 -7.98 -2.02
C SER A 223 -8.30 -8.03 -3.15
N ALA A 224 -8.67 -8.52 -4.34
CA ALA A 224 -7.78 -8.56 -5.50
C ALA A 224 -7.30 -7.18 -5.98
N ILE A 225 -8.01 -6.11 -5.61
CA ILE A 225 -7.65 -4.73 -5.90
C ILE A 225 -7.27 -3.94 -4.64
N GLY A 226 -6.94 -4.63 -3.53
CA GLY A 226 -6.46 -4.03 -2.28
C GLY A 226 -7.53 -3.29 -1.49
N GLN A 227 -8.77 -3.73 -1.56
CA GLN A 227 -9.91 -3.22 -0.81
C GLN A 227 -10.49 -4.30 0.14
N SER A 228 -11.75 -4.18 0.54
CA SER A 228 -12.38 -4.99 1.58
C SER A 228 -11.74 -4.69 2.95
N PHE A 229 -11.33 -5.69 3.71
CA PHE A 229 -10.67 -5.57 5.01
C PHE A 229 -9.13 -5.59 4.90
N THR A 230 -8.59 -5.32 3.71
CA THR A 230 -7.14 -5.28 3.47
C THR A 230 -6.59 -3.92 3.87
N GLU A 231 -5.72 -3.88 4.87
CA GLU A 231 -5.14 -2.65 5.41
C GLU A 231 -3.69 -2.88 5.82
N PHE A 232 -2.79 -1.99 5.42
CA PHE A 232 -1.36 -2.09 5.73
C PHE A 232 -0.79 -0.74 6.17
N THR A 233 0.36 -0.79 6.86
CA THR A 233 1.06 0.43 7.23
C THR A 233 1.85 1.01 6.05
N PRO A 234 2.11 2.33 6.03
CA PRO A 234 2.96 2.95 5.01
C PRO A 234 4.36 2.34 4.93
N LEU A 235 4.95 1.94 6.07
CA LEU A 235 6.26 1.25 6.06
C LEU A 235 6.18 -0.11 5.39
N GLN A 236 5.15 -0.92 5.67
CA GLN A 236 4.94 -2.19 4.97
C GLN A 236 4.79 -2.00 3.46
N MET A 237 4.06 -0.97 3.02
CA MET A 237 3.91 -0.66 1.61
C MET A 237 5.23 -0.23 0.95
N ALA A 238 6.09 0.52 1.67
CA ALA A 238 7.41 0.89 1.17
C ALA A 238 8.34 -0.33 1.05
N GLU A 239 8.34 -1.24 2.03
CA GLU A 239 9.12 -2.48 1.98
C GLU A 239 8.65 -3.45 0.91
N TYR A 240 7.33 -3.55 0.72
CA TYR A 240 6.73 -4.29 -0.38
C TYR A 240 7.21 -3.78 -1.75
N CYS A 241 7.21 -2.45 -1.95
CA CYS A 241 7.77 -1.85 -3.16
C CYS A 241 9.27 -2.15 -3.31
N ALA A 242 10.05 -2.09 -2.23
CA ALA A 242 11.47 -2.44 -2.23
C ALA A 242 11.69 -3.91 -2.59
N ALA A 243 10.86 -4.82 -2.08
CA ALA A 243 10.93 -6.24 -2.42
C ALA A 243 10.61 -6.51 -3.90
N ILE A 244 9.66 -5.79 -4.52
CA ILE A 244 9.44 -5.86 -5.97
C ILE A 244 10.67 -5.34 -6.71
N ALA A 245 11.24 -4.21 -6.28
CA ALA A 245 12.35 -3.54 -6.95
C ALA A 245 13.64 -4.37 -6.94
N ASN A 246 13.90 -5.14 -5.86
CA ASN A 246 15.11 -5.96 -5.72
C ASN A 246 14.96 -7.42 -6.20
N GLY A 247 13.82 -7.78 -6.82
CA GLY A 247 13.59 -9.13 -7.33
C GLY A 247 13.11 -10.13 -6.28
N GLY A 248 12.34 -9.67 -5.29
CA GLY A 248 11.57 -10.51 -4.38
C GLY A 248 12.20 -10.79 -3.03
N THR A 249 13.21 -10.05 -2.61
CA THR A 249 13.82 -10.20 -1.29
C THR A 249 13.27 -9.16 -0.32
N ARG A 250 12.62 -9.61 0.75
CA ARG A 250 12.18 -8.76 1.85
C ARG A 250 13.25 -8.70 2.92
N HIS A 251 13.70 -7.51 3.22
CA HIS A 251 14.65 -7.23 4.30
C HIS A 251 13.94 -6.76 5.55
N SER A 252 14.57 -6.96 6.72
CA SER A 252 14.10 -6.38 7.97
C SER A 252 14.40 -4.88 8.00
N ALA A 253 13.40 -4.06 8.37
CA ALA A 253 13.64 -2.66 8.67
C ALA A 253 14.50 -2.50 9.92
N SER A 254 15.30 -1.43 10.01
CA SER A 254 15.97 -1.05 11.25
C SER A 254 16.52 0.36 11.19
N ILE A 255 16.37 1.07 12.30
CA ILE A 255 16.98 2.37 12.52
C ILE A 255 18.30 2.28 13.28
N LEU A 256 18.61 1.10 13.86
CA LEU A 256 19.87 0.88 14.57
C LEU A 256 20.95 0.42 13.60
N LYS A 257 21.94 1.26 13.33
CA LYS A 257 23.06 0.97 12.44
C LYS A 257 24.22 0.31 13.17
N GLU A 258 24.69 0.93 14.27
CA GLU A 258 25.81 0.44 15.08
C GLU A 258 25.74 0.95 16.52
N VAL A 259 26.38 0.22 17.41
CA VAL A 259 26.64 0.65 18.78
C VAL A 259 28.14 0.70 18.99
N ARG A 260 28.65 1.83 19.47
CA ARG A 260 30.08 2.03 19.78
C ARG A 260 30.33 2.16 21.28
N SER A 261 31.58 1.87 21.69
CA SER A 261 32.03 2.20 23.04
C SER A 261 31.97 3.72 23.26
N TYR A 262 31.91 4.13 24.55
CA TYR A 262 31.81 5.55 24.93
C TYR A 262 32.93 6.42 24.33
N ASP A 263 34.14 5.86 24.24
CA ASP A 263 35.35 6.52 23.67
C ASP A 263 35.45 6.36 22.14
N TYR A 264 34.46 5.78 21.49
CA TYR A 264 34.43 5.46 20.05
C TYR A 264 35.53 4.53 19.54
N SER A 265 36.32 3.94 20.45
CA SER A 265 37.47 3.09 20.09
C SER A 265 37.08 1.72 19.57
N LYS A 266 35.86 1.25 19.86
CA LYS A 266 35.39 -0.09 19.50
C LYS A 266 33.92 -0.03 19.02
N THR A 267 33.63 -0.76 17.94
CA THR A 267 32.26 -1.11 17.57
C THR A 267 31.84 -2.30 18.42
N LEU A 268 30.80 -2.12 19.24
CA LEU A 268 30.23 -3.15 20.12
C LEU A 268 29.19 -3.99 19.39
N PHE A 269 28.47 -3.37 18.46
CA PHE A 269 27.50 -4.00 17.59
C PHE A 269 27.50 -3.31 16.24
N GLN A 270 27.44 -4.08 15.18
CA GLN A 270 27.20 -3.63 13.81
C GLN A 270 26.05 -4.42 13.26
N ARG A 271 25.02 -3.72 12.79
CA ARG A 271 23.91 -4.39 12.14
C ARG A 271 24.32 -4.98 10.80
N GLU A 272 23.92 -6.21 10.57
CA GLU A 272 23.93 -6.85 9.26
C GLU A 272 22.51 -6.82 8.66
N THR A 273 22.42 -6.78 7.34
CA THR A 273 21.13 -6.86 6.64
C THR A 273 20.52 -8.24 6.86
N GLU A 274 19.31 -8.28 7.40
CA GLU A 274 18.56 -9.50 7.65
C GLU A 274 17.50 -9.69 6.56
N VAL A 275 17.43 -10.91 6.01
CA VAL A 275 16.39 -11.31 5.06
C VAL A 275 15.26 -12.00 5.83
N LEU A 276 14.07 -11.42 5.81
CA LEU A 276 12.88 -11.97 6.46
C LEU A 276 12.15 -13.00 5.59
N SER A 277 12.09 -12.74 4.28
CA SER A 277 11.50 -13.66 3.31
C SER A 277 12.08 -13.43 1.92
N LYS A 278 11.91 -14.42 1.06
CA LYS A 278 12.25 -14.33 -0.36
C LYS A 278 11.18 -15.07 -1.16
N LEU A 279 10.69 -14.42 -2.20
CA LEU A 279 9.80 -15.04 -3.17
C LEU A 279 10.62 -15.96 -4.09
N ASP A 280 10.42 -17.27 -3.96
CA ASP A 280 11.06 -18.28 -4.81
C ASP A 280 10.17 -18.51 -6.05
N ILE A 281 10.21 -17.57 -6.98
CA ILE A 281 9.46 -17.54 -8.23
C ILE A 281 10.39 -17.21 -9.39
N ASP A 282 9.93 -17.40 -10.62
CA ASP A 282 10.68 -17.01 -11.81
C ASP A 282 11.06 -15.53 -11.76
N PRO A 283 12.36 -15.18 -11.80
CA PRO A 283 12.82 -13.79 -11.74
C PRO A 283 12.26 -12.89 -12.86
N GLU A 284 11.89 -13.44 -14.01
CA GLU A 284 11.29 -12.67 -15.10
C GLU A 284 9.95 -12.06 -14.71
N ILE A 285 9.23 -12.66 -13.75
CA ILE A 285 7.95 -12.14 -13.23
C ILE A 285 8.13 -10.73 -12.68
N PHE A 286 9.19 -10.48 -11.91
CA PHE A 286 9.46 -9.14 -11.37
C PHE A 286 9.67 -8.11 -12.48
N GLY A 287 10.32 -8.50 -13.59
CA GLY A 287 10.50 -7.64 -14.75
C GLY A 287 9.17 -7.18 -15.36
N TYR A 288 8.19 -8.10 -15.50
CA TYR A 288 6.85 -7.74 -15.99
C TYR A 288 6.11 -6.83 -15.03
N ILE A 289 6.19 -7.10 -13.72
CA ILE A 289 5.55 -6.27 -12.68
C ILE A 289 6.14 -4.86 -12.68
N GLN A 290 7.47 -4.74 -12.64
CA GLN A 290 8.20 -3.47 -12.66
C GLN A 290 7.88 -2.66 -13.92
N TYR A 291 7.79 -3.33 -15.09
CA TYR A 291 7.46 -2.65 -16.34
C TYR A 291 6.02 -2.13 -16.35
N GLY A 292 5.07 -2.90 -15.79
CA GLY A 292 3.69 -2.42 -15.59
C GLY A 292 3.60 -1.21 -14.65
N MET A 293 4.37 -1.23 -13.53
CA MET A 293 4.46 -0.10 -12.60
C MET A 293 5.10 1.13 -13.24
N TYR A 294 6.15 0.95 -14.05
CA TYR A 294 6.76 2.03 -14.83
C TYR A 294 5.76 2.67 -15.79
N GLY A 295 4.94 1.86 -16.48
CA GLY A 295 3.92 2.32 -17.42
C GLY A 295 2.90 3.27 -16.78
N VAL A 296 2.59 3.12 -15.48
CA VAL A 296 1.68 4.04 -14.76
C VAL A 296 2.15 5.50 -14.82
N LEU A 297 3.47 5.71 -14.87
CA LEU A 297 4.05 7.07 -14.88
C LEU A 297 4.23 7.64 -16.29
N TYR A 298 4.35 6.79 -17.30
CA TYR A 298 4.80 7.23 -18.63
C TYR A 298 3.86 6.85 -19.78
N ASP A 299 2.97 5.86 -19.58
CA ASP A 299 2.14 5.29 -20.64
C ASP A 299 0.63 5.33 -20.33
N ALA A 300 0.23 5.69 -19.09
CA ALA A 300 -1.16 5.72 -18.63
C ALA A 300 -1.88 7.02 -18.94
#